data_2bb09c49bcc6503f6932a3027e23b32d
#
_entry.id   2bb09c49bcc6503f6932a3027e23b32d
#
_cell.length_a   1.000
_cell.length_b   1.000
_cell.length_c   1.000
_cell.angle_alpha   90.00
_cell.angle_beta   90.00
_cell.angle_gamma   90.00
#
_symmetry.space_group_name_H-M   'P 1'
#
loop_
_entity.id
_entity.type
_entity.pdbx_description
1 polymer ?
#
loop_
_entity_poly.entity_id
_entity_poly.type
_entity_poly.pdbx_seq_one_letter_code
_entity_poly.pdbx_strand_id
1 'polypeptide(L)'
;MKKKCLLLICLGIWACEDIFEKDIRHKQVDVLAPPSGLETTRTTLTFVWNPLKGASAYRLIVVSPAFKWIESYLLDTVVETCRFTLDLPEGEYEWTVRGLNSAYESRDTISFFRVISPEEGGTEP
;
A
#
# COMPACT_ATOMS: atom_id res chain seq x y z
N MET A 1 -16.47 45.60 15.79
CA MET A 1 -17.19 44.54 16.46
C MET A 1 -17.82 43.57 15.47
N LYS A 2 -18.52 44.10 14.48
CA LYS A 2 -19.13 43.24 13.46
C LYS A 2 -18.07 42.49 12.65
N LYS A 3 -16.90 43.10 12.49
CA LYS A 3 -15.82 42.43 11.76
C LYS A 3 -15.31 41.18 12.45
N LYS A 4 -15.32 41.19 13.77
CA LYS A 4 -14.88 40.02 14.52
C LYS A 4 -15.82 38.83 14.35
N CYS A 5 -17.09 39.11 14.29
CA CYS A 5 -18.09 38.06 14.09
C CYS A 5 -17.94 37.42 12.71
N LEU A 6 -17.68 38.25 11.71
CA LEU A 6 -17.45 37.75 10.36
C LEU A 6 -16.22 36.87 10.30
N LEU A 7 -15.18 37.26 11.01
CA LEU A 7 -13.96 36.47 11.04
C LEU A 7 -14.20 35.09 11.63
N LEU A 8 -14.97 35.05 12.71
CA LEU A 8 -15.30 33.77 13.35
C LEU A 8 -16.09 32.85 12.44
N ILE A 9 -17.00 33.41 11.67
CA ILE A 9 -17.80 32.62 10.73
C ILE A 9 -16.89 32.01 9.67
N CYS A 10 -15.93 32.79 9.16
CA CYS A 10 -14.99 32.27 8.16
C CYS A 10 -14.18 31.12 8.72
N LEU A 11 -13.72 31.23 9.95
CA LEU A 11 -12.97 30.14 10.57
C LEU A 11 -13.81 28.88 10.71
N GLY A 12 -15.08 29.04 11.02
CA GLY A 12 -15.98 27.88 11.10
C GLY A 12 -16.15 27.18 9.78
N ILE A 13 -16.21 27.93 8.68
CA ILE A 13 -16.34 27.34 7.35
C ILE A 13 -15.09 26.53 7.01
N TRP A 14 -13.93 27.04 7.32
CA TRP A 14 -12.68 26.32 7.10
C TRP A 14 -12.65 25.00 7.84
N ALA A 15 -13.06 25.01 9.11
CA ALA A 15 -13.08 23.79 9.90
C ALA A 15 -14.02 22.74 9.29
N CYS A 16 -15.15 23.18 8.74
CA CYS A 16 -16.10 22.26 8.13
C CYS A 16 -15.54 21.57 6.89
N GLU A 17 -14.74 22.28 6.12
CA GLU A 17 -14.14 21.68 4.93
C GLU A 17 -13.15 20.58 5.26
N ASP A 18 -12.48 20.70 6.39
CA ASP A 18 -11.43 19.74 6.77
C ASP A 18 -11.99 18.38 7.18
N ILE A 19 -13.26 18.28 7.50
CA ILE A 19 -13.84 17.02 7.98
C ILE A 19 -14.36 16.13 6.85
N PHE A 20 -14.33 16.61 5.62
CA PHE A 20 -14.84 15.82 4.49
C PHE A 20 -13.69 15.19 3.73
N GLU A 21 -13.47 13.90 3.98
CA GLU A 21 -12.49 13.12 3.25
C GLU A 21 -13.16 12.42 2.08
N LYS A 22 -12.37 12.12 1.05
CA LYS A 22 -12.89 11.37 -0.08
C LYS A 22 -13.15 9.93 0.32
N ASP A 23 -14.27 9.41 -0.12
CA ASP A 23 -14.61 8.02 0.10
C ASP A 23 -13.88 7.18 -0.95
N ILE A 24 -12.85 6.48 -0.49
CA ILE A 24 -12.03 5.64 -1.35
C ILE A 24 -12.32 4.15 -1.15
N ARG A 25 -13.37 3.80 -0.39
CA ARG A 25 -13.65 2.41 -0.05
C ARG A 25 -13.92 1.52 -1.26
N HIS A 26 -14.33 2.10 -2.37
CA HIS A 26 -14.61 1.35 -3.60
C HIS A 26 -13.44 1.35 -4.58
N LYS A 27 -12.33 1.96 -4.21
CA LYS A 27 -11.16 2.09 -5.08
C LYS A 27 -10.11 1.06 -4.73
N GLN A 28 -9.19 0.83 -5.66
CA GLN A 28 -8.03 -0.03 -5.46
C GLN A 28 -6.80 0.68 -5.95
N VAL A 29 -5.67 0.41 -5.29
CA VAL A 29 -4.38 0.91 -5.72
C VAL A 29 -3.94 0.13 -6.96
N ASP A 30 -3.38 0.84 -7.92
CA ASP A 30 -2.84 0.25 -9.14
C ASP A 30 -1.39 -0.12 -8.90
N VAL A 31 -1.10 -1.40 -8.81
CA VAL A 31 0.21 -1.92 -8.45
C VAL A 31 1.08 -2.04 -9.69
N LEU A 32 2.33 -1.59 -9.58
CA LEU A 32 3.27 -1.61 -10.69
C LEU A 32 4.33 -2.69 -10.53
N ALA A 33 4.82 -2.93 -9.32
CA ALA A 33 5.88 -3.93 -9.09
C ALA A 33 5.85 -4.39 -7.65
N PRO A 34 6.23 -5.63 -7.37
CA PRO A 34 6.50 -6.70 -8.33
C PRO A 34 5.22 -7.20 -8.97
N PRO A 35 5.27 -7.61 -10.23
CA PRO A 35 4.07 -8.10 -10.90
C PRO A 35 3.62 -9.42 -10.30
N SER A 36 2.31 -9.64 -10.33
CA SER A 36 1.75 -10.88 -9.80
C SER A 36 2.26 -12.06 -10.62
N GLY A 37 2.71 -13.09 -9.92
CA GLY A 37 3.25 -14.27 -10.58
C GLY A 37 4.75 -14.23 -10.80
N LEU A 38 5.43 -13.18 -10.35
CA LEU A 38 6.88 -13.07 -10.52
C LEU A 38 7.60 -14.19 -9.79
N GLU A 39 8.59 -14.79 -10.46
CA GLU A 39 9.61 -15.62 -9.84
C GLU A 39 10.95 -14.93 -10.02
N THR A 40 11.72 -14.82 -8.97
CA THR A 40 12.98 -14.09 -9.01
C THR A 40 13.98 -14.70 -8.06
N THR A 41 15.26 -14.57 -8.41
CA THR A 41 16.35 -14.95 -7.51
C THR A 41 16.81 -13.77 -6.66
N ARG A 42 16.27 -12.59 -6.91
CA ARG A 42 16.62 -11.40 -6.13
C ARG A 42 15.95 -11.47 -4.77
N THR A 43 16.71 -11.14 -3.75
CA THR A 43 16.20 -11.12 -2.38
C THR A 43 15.83 -9.71 -1.94
N THR A 44 16.25 -8.70 -2.66
CA THR A 44 15.87 -7.32 -2.39
C THR A 44 14.88 -6.88 -3.45
N LEU A 45 13.66 -6.60 -3.03
CA LEU A 45 12.57 -6.25 -3.94
C LEU A 45 12.05 -4.87 -3.61
N THR A 46 11.68 -4.14 -4.65
CA THR A 46 11.06 -2.82 -4.49
C THR A 46 9.60 -2.91 -4.90
N PHE A 47 8.73 -2.56 -3.97
CA PHE A 47 7.29 -2.52 -4.17
C PHE A 47 6.93 -1.13 -4.63
N VAL A 48 6.20 -1.02 -5.74
CA VAL A 48 5.87 0.26 -6.35
C VAL A 48 4.42 0.25 -6.79
N TRP A 49 3.74 1.34 -6.56
CA TRP A 49 2.34 1.49 -6.98
C TRP A 49 2.06 2.93 -7.37
N ASN A 50 0.97 3.11 -8.10
CA ASN A 50 0.54 4.45 -8.49
C ASN A 50 -0.18 5.13 -7.34
N PRO A 51 -0.06 6.46 -7.23
CA PRO A 51 -0.84 7.20 -6.23
C PRO A 51 -2.33 6.99 -6.43
N LEU A 52 -3.06 6.87 -5.35
CA LEU A 52 -4.50 6.76 -5.37
C LEU A 52 -5.09 8.11 -4.98
N LYS A 53 -5.92 8.65 -5.87
CA LYS A 53 -6.54 9.94 -5.59
C LYS A 53 -7.43 9.82 -4.36
N GLY A 54 -7.21 10.70 -3.40
CA GLY A 54 -7.95 10.69 -2.14
C GLY A 54 -7.22 10.00 -1.01
N ALA A 55 -6.12 9.31 -1.29
CA ALA A 55 -5.31 8.69 -0.24
C ALA A 55 -4.20 9.64 0.18
N SER A 56 -3.90 9.64 1.48
CA SER A 56 -2.79 10.41 2.03
C SER A 56 -1.65 9.52 2.49
N ALA A 57 -1.90 8.21 2.59
CA ALA A 57 -0.89 7.25 3.00
C ALA A 57 -1.28 5.89 2.46
N TYR A 58 -0.40 4.91 2.65
CA TYR A 58 -0.62 3.57 2.12
C TYR A 58 -0.19 2.55 3.15
N ARG A 59 -1.00 1.51 3.32
CA ARG A 59 -0.64 0.40 4.18
C ARG A 59 -0.18 -0.76 3.32
N LEU A 60 1.03 -1.20 3.55
CA LEU A 60 1.68 -2.26 2.80
C LEU A 60 1.85 -3.46 3.72
N ILE A 61 1.34 -4.62 3.28
CA ILE A 61 1.43 -5.86 4.05
C ILE A 61 2.00 -6.93 3.15
N VAL A 62 3.02 -7.63 3.64
CA VAL A 62 3.64 -8.77 2.95
C VAL A 62 3.57 -9.96 3.88
N VAL A 63 3.03 -11.06 3.40
CA VAL A 63 2.87 -12.28 4.18
C VAL A 63 3.43 -13.47 3.42
N SER A 64 3.67 -14.55 4.12
CA SER A 64 4.10 -15.83 3.56
C SER A 64 3.29 -16.94 4.20
N PRO A 65 2.83 -17.92 3.42
CA PRO A 65 2.88 -17.94 1.96
C PRO A 65 1.72 -17.20 1.30
N ALA A 66 0.60 -16.99 2.01
CA ALA A 66 -0.58 -16.40 1.41
C ALA A 66 -1.49 -15.84 2.49
N PHE A 67 -2.34 -14.87 2.12
CA PHE A 67 -3.28 -14.27 3.06
C PHE A 67 -4.31 -15.29 3.55
N LYS A 68 -4.61 -16.26 2.74
CA LYS A 68 -5.54 -17.32 3.09
C LYS A 68 -4.98 -18.22 4.20
N TRP A 69 -3.66 -18.30 4.29
CA TRP A 69 -2.96 -19.18 5.22
C TRP A 69 -1.63 -18.55 5.58
N ILE A 70 -1.67 -17.62 6.51
CA ILE A 70 -0.49 -16.84 6.87
C ILE A 70 0.34 -17.61 7.90
N GLU A 71 1.60 -17.87 7.56
CA GLU A 71 2.56 -18.43 8.48
C GLU A 71 3.46 -17.35 9.05
N SER A 72 3.74 -16.32 8.28
CA SER A 72 4.60 -15.22 8.71
C SER A 72 4.13 -13.91 8.13
N TYR A 73 4.21 -12.85 8.94
CA TYR A 73 4.11 -11.48 8.47
C TYR A 73 5.52 -10.96 8.28
N LEU A 74 5.88 -10.65 7.04
CA LEU A 74 7.20 -10.10 6.74
C LEU A 74 7.20 -8.59 6.88
N LEU A 75 6.05 -7.96 6.67
CA LEU A 75 5.94 -6.52 6.73
C LEU A 75 4.48 -6.14 6.95
N ASP A 76 4.25 -5.14 7.78
CA ASP A 76 2.97 -4.49 7.93
C ASP A 76 3.27 -3.07 8.37
N THR A 77 3.23 -2.13 7.41
CA THR A 77 3.66 -0.77 7.68
C THR A 77 2.80 0.22 6.90
N VAL A 78 2.83 1.46 7.34
CA VAL A 78 2.17 2.57 6.67
C VAL A 78 3.24 3.53 6.17
N VAL A 79 3.15 3.91 4.90
CA VAL A 79 4.09 4.83 4.27
C VAL A 79 3.33 5.92 3.55
N GLU A 80 3.99 7.05 3.35
CA GLU A 80 3.40 8.19 2.63
C GLU A 80 3.93 8.30 1.21
N THR A 81 4.82 7.38 0.82
CA THR A 81 5.35 7.31 -0.53
C THR A 81 4.69 6.14 -1.26
N CYS A 82 4.98 6.03 -2.57
CA CYS A 82 4.41 4.97 -3.39
C CYS A 82 5.44 3.89 -3.73
N ARG A 83 6.41 3.70 -2.84
CA ARG A 83 7.42 2.65 -3.03
C ARG A 83 8.00 2.26 -1.68
N PHE A 84 8.48 1.01 -1.64
CA PHE A 84 9.10 0.46 -0.44
C PHE A 84 10.03 -0.67 -0.85
N THR A 85 11.23 -0.71 -0.29
CA THR A 85 12.20 -1.76 -0.60
C THR A 85 12.35 -2.68 0.61
N LEU A 86 12.35 -3.97 0.37
CA LEU A 86 12.34 -4.99 1.42
C LEU A 86 13.21 -6.16 1.01
N ASP A 87 13.98 -6.68 1.96
CA ASP A 87 14.76 -7.89 1.78
C ASP A 87 13.92 -9.08 2.22
N LEU A 88 13.88 -10.12 1.37
CA LEU A 88 13.07 -11.31 1.65
C LEU A 88 13.88 -12.56 1.34
N PRO A 89 13.84 -13.57 2.22
CA PRO A 89 14.46 -14.86 1.92
C PRO A 89 13.67 -15.61 0.86
N GLU A 90 14.21 -16.75 0.44
CA GLU A 90 13.47 -17.64 -0.45
C GLU A 90 12.14 -18.00 0.17
N GLY A 91 11.11 -18.04 -0.67
CA GLY A 91 9.79 -18.40 -0.20
C GLY A 91 8.71 -17.93 -1.14
N GLU A 92 7.48 -18.24 -0.77
CA GLU A 92 6.28 -17.79 -1.47
C GLU A 92 5.65 -16.67 -0.66
N TYR A 93 5.16 -15.65 -1.37
CA TYR A 93 4.66 -14.44 -0.73
C TYR A 93 3.42 -13.93 -1.42
N GLU A 94 2.57 -13.30 -0.63
CA GLU A 94 1.51 -12.43 -1.14
C GLU A 94 1.63 -11.08 -0.46
N TRP A 95 1.20 -10.06 -1.17
CA TRP A 95 1.24 -8.72 -0.61
C TRP A 95 0.05 -7.92 -1.09
N THR A 96 -0.29 -6.91 -0.32
CA THR A 96 -1.36 -5.99 -0.65
C THR A 96 -0.94 -4.59 -0.27
N VAL A 97 -1.52 -3.61 -0.95
CA VAL A 97 -1.37 -2.22 -0.57
C VAL A 97 -2.75 -1.57 -0.62
N ARG A 98 -3.07 -0.80 0.40
CA ARG A 98 -4.32 -0.06 0.50
C ARG A 98 -4.02 1.41 0.64
N GLY A 99 -4.82 2.25 -0.02
CA GLY A 99 -4.78 3.68 0.22
C GLY A 99 -5.54 3.99 1.49
N LEU A 100 -5.04 4.95 2.24
CA LEU A 100 -5.63 5.39 3.51
C LEU A 100 -5.83 6.89 3.50
N ASN A 101 -6.91 7.34 4.11
CA ASN A 101 -7.01 8.73 4.53
C ASN A 101 -7.57 8.75 5.96
N SER A 102 -7.93 9.91 6.47
CA SER A 102 -8.32 10.01 7.88
C SER A 102 -9.61 9.27 8.19
N ALA A 103 -10.41 8.92 7.18
CA ALA A 103 -11.72 8.33 7.38
C ALA A 103 -11.91 6.97 6.73
N TYR A 104 -11.15 6.66 5.67
CA TYR A 104 -11.45 5.48 4.84
C TYR A 104 -10.18 4.76 4.42
N GLU A 105 -10.38 3.48 4.03
CA GLU A 105 -9.34 2.66 3.41
C GLU A 105 -9.88 2.12 2.08
N SER A 106 -9.00 2.03 1.09
CA SER A 106 -9.39 1.43 -0.17
C SER A 106 -9.37 -0.10 -0.06
N ARG A 107 -9.79 -0.77 -1.10
CA ARG A 107 -9.79 -2.24 -1.15
C ARG A 107 -8.37 -2.75 -1.28
N ASP A 108 -8.18 -4.01 -0.90
CA ASP A 108 -6.92 -4.69 -1.12
C ASP A 108 -6.69 -4.95 -2.60
N THR A 109 -5.41 -4.89 -2.98
CA THR A 109 -4.95 -5.39 -4.26
C THR A 109 -3.91 -6.45 -3.96
N ILE A 110 -4.30 -7.71 -4.06
CA ILE A 110 -3.43 -8.81 -3.63
C ILE A 110 -2.66 -9.34 -4.83
N SER A 111 -1.35 -9.44 -4.69
CA SER A 111 -0.45 -9.98 -5.69
C SER A 111 0.44 -11.02 -5.05
N PHE A 112 0.96 -11.95 -5.84
CA PHE A 112 1.82 -13.00 -5.32
C PHE A 112 3.13 -13.05 -6.10
N PHE A 113 4.18 -13.54 -5.44
CA PHE A 113 5.47 -13.76 -6.09
C PHE A 113 6.25 -14.80 -5.31
N ARG A 114 7.32 -15.27 -5.91
CA ARG A 114 8.22 -16.25 -5.29
C ARG A 114 9.65 -15.76 -5.40
N VAL A 115 10.40 -15.93 -4.33
CA VAL A 115 11.84 -15.78 -4.34
C VAL A 115 12.43 -17.19 -4.33
N ILE A 116 13.13 -17.54 -5.38
CA ILE A 116 13.68 -18.89 -5.57
C ILE A 116 15.18 -18.83 -5.43
N SER A 117 15.78 -20.00 -5.17
CA SER A 117 17.24 -20.06 -5.06
C SER A 117 17.86 -19.84 -6.43
N PRO A 118 19.07 -19.26 -6.48
CA PRO A 118 19.77 -19.12 -7.76
C PRO A 118 20.00 -20.45 -8.47
N GLU A 119 20.11 -21.53 -7.71
CA GLU A 119 20.27 -22.86 -8.29
C GLU A 119 19.06 -23.28 -9.08
N GLU A 120 17.86 -23.01 -8.55
CA GLU A 120 16.62 -23.34 -9.28
C GLU A 120 16.47 -22.47 -10.51
N GLY A 121 16.71 -21.16 -10.35
CA GLY A 121 16.54 -20.23 -11.44
C GLY A 121 17.65 -20.32 -12.47
N GLY A 122 18.81 -20.85 -12.09
CA GLY A 122 19.96 -20.94 -12.96
C GLY A 122 20.10 -22.24 -13.70
N THR A 123 19.16 -23.16 -13.57
CA THR A 123 19.26 -24.46 -14.23
C THR A 123 18.94 -24.41 -15.71
N GLU A 124 18.45 -23.33 -16.18
CA GLU A 124 18.11 -23.17 -17.58
C GLU A 124 19.34 -23.18 -18.44
N PRO A 125 19.41 -24.06 -19.42
CA PRO A 125 20.58 -24.10 -20.31
C PRO A 125 20.69 -22.86 -21.18
#